data_836e6a334944774f1f41ef6cad41da05
#
_entry.id   836e6a334944774f1f41ef6cad41da05
#
_cell.length_a   1.000
_cell.length_b   1.000
_cell.length_c   1.000
_cell.angle_alpha   90.00
_cell.angle_beta   90.00
_cell.angle_gamma   90.00
#
_symmetry.space_group_name_H-M   'P 1'
#
loop_
_entity.id
_entity.type
_entity.pdbx_description
1 polymer ?
#
loop_
_entity_poly.entity_id
_entity_poly.type
_entity_poly.pdbx_seq_one_letter_code
_entity_poly.pdbx_strand_id
1 'polypeptide(L)'
;MKDKEKTAEITRRIEIMQEGVVADNFLKIKEFRLGSGYDGYSQQRCDVFAISPNKGNKTICYEVKVSRSDFKNDIKKEDKQTAARCFANQFYYCTPKGLLNKDEVPVWAGLIEFDLSKPIDNLSTYYPQVHATYVKNAPVFDKCQPTWGMICSAYRNGMAKYNEE
;
A
#
# COMPACT_ATOMS: atom_id res chain seq x y z
N MET A 1 -16.20 -14.03 4.48
CA MET A 1 -15.87 -12.75 3.81
C MET A 1 -15.41 -13.06 2.40
N LYS A 2 -16.02 -12.43 1.38
CA LYS A 2 -15.61 -12.55 -0.02
C LYS A 2 -14.28 -11.85 -0.28
N ASP A 3 -13.57 -12.17 -1.34
CA ASP A 3 -12.22 -11.59 -1.59
C ASP A 3 -12.28 -10.06 -1.74
N LYS A 4 -13.29 -9.50 -2.41
CA LYS A 4 -13.50 -8.06 -2.52
C LYS A 4 -13.67 -7.39 -1.15
N GLU A 5 -14.39 -8.03 -0.23
CA GLU A 5 -14.60 -7.53 1.14
C GLU A 5 -13.30 -7.57 1.95
N LYS A 6 -12.50 -8.65 1.80
CA LYS A 6 -11.18 -8.75 2.44
C LYS A 6 -10.23 -7.66 1.96
N THR A 7 -10.19 -7.40 0.64
CA THR A 7 -9.38 -6.34 0.05
C THR A 7 -9.77 -4.98 0.63
N ALA A 8 -11.06 -4.65 0.64
CA ALA A 8 -11.56 -3.39 1.18
C ALA A 8 -11.21 -3.23 2.69
N GLU A 9 -11.38 -4.30 3.47
CA GLU A 9 -11.06 -4.26 4.90
C GLU A 9 -9.56 -4.11 5.17
N ILE A 10 -8.70 -4.81 4.43
CA ILE A 10 -7.24 -4.63 4.56
C ILE A 10 -6.84 -3.21 4.16
N THR A 11 -7.36 -2.68 3.05
CA THR A 11 -7.11 -1.30 2.61
C THR A 11 -7.49 -0.30 3.70
N ARG A 12 -8.68 -0.43 4.30
CA ARG A 12 -9.13 0.40 5.42
C ARG A 12 -8.18 0.32 6.61
N ARG A 13 -7.71 -0.87 6.97
CA ARG A 13 -6.75 -1.08 8.08
C ARG A 13 -5.40 -0.44 7.81
N ILE A 14 -4.92 -0.47 6.57
CA ILE A 14 -3.70 0.24 6.15
C ILE A 14 -3.88 1.75 6.34
N GLU A 15 -5.01 2.31 5.94
CA GLU A 15 -5.30 3.74 6.12
C GLU A 15 -5.26 4.14 7.59
N ILE A 16 -5.93 3.39 8.46
CA ILE A 16 -5.95 3.62 9.91
C ILE A 16 -4.54 3.47 10.52
N MET A 17 -3.81 2.44 10.13
CA MET A 17 -2.44 2.20 10.61
C MET A 17 -1.51 3.38 10.32
N GLN A 18 -1.75 4.09 9.21
CA GLN A 18 -0.96 5.26 8.81
C GLN A 18 -1.48 6.57 9.43
N GLU A 19 -2.65 6.60 10.03
CA GLU A 19 -3.21 7.75 10.75
C GLU A 19 -2.72 7.85 12.21
N GLY A 20 -2.49 6.71 12.84
CA GLY A 20 -2.28 6.60 14.29
C GLY A 20 -0.96 7.13 14.84
N VAL A 21 -0.06 7.63 14.00
CA VAL A 21 1.22 8.18 14.47
C VAL A 21 1.18 9.70 14.32
N VAL A 22 0.88 10.40 15.41
CA VAL A 22 0.76 11.88 15.47
C VAL A 22 1.99 12.62 14.89
N ALA A 23 3.15 11.97 14.85
CA ALA A 23 4.38 12.53 14.27
C ALA A 23 4.54 12.26 12.76
N ASP A 24 3.82 11.31 12.19
CA ASP A 24 4.03 10.79 10.83
C ASP A 24 2.74 10.79 10.01
N ASN A 25 2.02 11.90 10.00
CA ASN A 25 0.77 12.04 9.25
C ASN A 25 0.98 11.74 7.75
N PHE A 26 0.94 10.44 7.39
CA PHE A 26 1.10 10.01 6.02
C PHE A 26 -0.08 10.47 5.17
N LEU A 27 0.22 11.13 4.06
CA LEU A 27 -0.72 11.32 2.98
C LEU A 27 -0.95 9.96 2.31
N LYS A 28 -2.21 9.58 2.15
CA LYS A 28 -2.60 8.26 1.59
C LYS A 28 -3.37 8.46 0.30
N ILE A 29 -2.93 7.77 -0.75
CA ILE A 29 -3.56 7.77 -2.07
C ILE A 29 -3.94 6.34 -2.40
N LYS A 30 -5.24 6.04 -2.46
CA LYS A 30 -5.75 4.73 -2.86
C LYS A 30 -5.77 4.60 -4.37
N GLU A 31 -5.61 3.35 -4.87
CA GLU A 31 -5.71 3.03 -6.30
C GLU A 31 -4.83 3.96 -7.15
N PHE A 32 -3.63 4.24 -6.64
CA PHE A 32 -2.75 5.25 -7.19
C PHE A 32 -2.08 4.77 -8.48
N ARG A 33 -2.34 5.44 -9.58
CA ARG A 33 -1.64 5.22 -10.85
C ARG A 33 -0.32 5.95 -10.84
N LEU A 34 0.77 5.21 -11.10
CA LEU A 34 2.14 5.70 -11.04
C LEU A 34 2.61 6.40 -12.34
N GLY A 35 1.72 6.49 -13.33
CA GLY A 35 1.98 7.18 -14.61
C GLY A 35 0.79 7.98 -15.13
N SER A 36 1.03 8.78 -16.17
CA SER A 36 0.04 9.71 -16.74
C SER A 36 -0.95 9.07 -17.73
N GLY A 37 -0.75 7.84 -18.12
CA GLY A 37 -1.50 7.17 -19.19
C GLY A 37 -0.78 7.13 -20.54
N TYR A 38 0.30 7.90 -20.70
CA TYR A 38 1.09 8.02 -21.94
C TYR A 38 2.53 7.54 -21.80
N ASP A 39 2.95 7.18 -20.59
CA ASP A 39 4.25 6.60 -20.30
C ASP A 39 4.16 5.09 -20.05
N GLY A 40 5.28 4.39 -20.09
CA GLY A 40 5.35 2.94 -19.88
C GLY A 40 4.89 2.48 -18.49
N TYR A 41 4.68 3.40 -17.56
CA TYR A 41 4.21 3.15 -16.18
C TYR A 41 2.71 3.37 -16.01
N SER A 42 2.00 3.83 -17.05
CA SER A 42 0.59 4.23 -17.00
C SER A 42 -0.37 3.14 -16.53
N GLN A 43 -0.01 1.89 -16.73
CA GLN A 43 -0.82 0.71 -16.37
C GLN A 43 -0.55 0.24 -14.93
N GLN A 44 0.52 0.70 -14.30
CA GLN A 44 0.91 0.24 -12.97
C GLN A 44 0.18 1.05 -11.90
N ARG A 45 -0.53 0.33 -11.04
CA ARG A 45 -1.34 0.88 -9.97
C ARG A 45 -0.94 0.24 -8.66
N CYS A 46 -0.90 1.04 -7.63
CA CYS A 46 -0.65 0.65 -6.24
C CYS A 46 -1.96 0.76 -5.47
N ASP A 47 -2.30 -0.24 -4.65
CA ASP A 47 -3.56 -0.22 -3.89
C ASP A 47 -3.59 0.91 -2.86
N VAL A 48 -2.49 1.12 -2.12
CA VAL A 48 -2.30 2.29 -1.26
C VAL A 48 -0.86 2.79 -1.38
N PHE A 49 -0.71 4.06 -1.69
CA PHE A 49 0.57 4.76 -1.69
C PHE A 49 0.59 5.81 -0.58
N ALA A 50 1.51 5.67 0.36
CA ALA A 50 1.63 6.54 1.52
C ALA A 50 2.89 7.40 1.44
N ILE A 51 2.76 8.69 1.76
CA ILE A 51 3.86 9.66 1.74
C ILE A 51 3.92 10.36 3.10
N SER A 52 5.06 10.31 3.79
CA SER A 52 5.31 11.07 5.01
C SER A 52 5.96 12.42 4.69
N PRO A 53 5.25 13.54 4.78
CA PRO A 53 5.82 14.85 4.47
C PRO A 53 6.90 15.28 5.49
N ASN A 54 6.88 14.70 6.68
CA ASN A 54 7.75 15.12 7.80
C ASN A 54 9.08 14.36 7.88
N LYS A 55 9.25 13.27 7.12
CA LYS A 55 10.46 12.41 7.14
C LYS A 55 11.12 12.33 5.78
N GLY A 56 11.51 13.47 5.22
CA GLY A 56 12.19 13.51 3.92
C GLY A 56 11.33 12.93 2.79
N ASN A 57 9.99 13.09 2.87
CA ASN A 57 9.04 12.54 1.92
C ASN A 57 9.15 11.00 1.78
N LYS A 58 9.39 10.29 2.89
CA LYS A 58 9.40 8.82 2.87
C LYS A 58 8.13 8.29 2.23
N THR A 59 8.27 7.36 1.30
CA THR A 59 7.16 6.76 0.56
C THR A 59 7.09 5.27 0.81
N ILE A 60 5.86 4.76 0.93
CA ILE A 60 5.58 3.34 1.12
C ILE A 60 4.48 2.93 0.16
N CYS A 61 4.70 1.85 -0.60
CA CYS A 61 3.69 1.21 -1.41
C CYS A 61 3.15 -0.03 -0.70
N TYR A 62 1.83 -0.15 -0.65
CA TYR A 62 1.12 -1.31 -0.12
C TYR A 62 0.31 -1.96 -1.24
N GLU A 63 0.54 -3.24 -1.45
CA GLU A 63 -0.16 -4.07 -2.45
C GLU A 63 -0.95 -5.17 -1.72
N VAL A 64 -2.26 -5.17 -1.85
CA VAL A 64 -3.15 -6.10 -1.14
C VAL A 64 -3.32 -7.38 -1.93
N LYS A 65 -3.08 -8.52 -1.30
CA LYS A 65 -3.29 -9.85 -1.88
C LYS A 65 -4.13 -10.70 -0.94
N VAL A 66 -5.29 -11.14 -1.41
CA VAL A 66 -6.24 -11.93 -0.60
C VAL A 66 -6.31 -13.39 -1.03
N SER A 67 -5.59 -13.77 -2.08
CA SER A 67 -5.43 -15.16 -2.51
C SER A 67 -3.98 -15.47 -2.95
N ARG A 68 -3.55 -16.72 -2.74
CA ARG A 68 -2.23 -17.18 -3.18
C ARG A 68 -2.06 -17.16 -4.71
N SER A 69 -3.12 -17.44 -5.44
CA SER A 69 -3.10 -17.41 -6.90
C SER A 69 -2.85 -16.01 -7.43
N ASP A 70 -3.49 -15.00 -6.86
CA ASP A 70 -3.29 -13.61 -7.24
C ASP A 70 -1.86 -13.15 -6.93
N PHE A 71 -1.35 -13.47 -5.74
CA PHE A 71 0.04 -13.20 -5.38
C PHE A 71 1.03 -13.87 -6.35
N LYS A 72 0.86 -15.17 -6.64
CA LYS A 72 1.73 -15.89 -7.58
C LYS A 72 1.69 -15.31 -8.99
N ASN A 73 0.53 -14.87 -9.45
CA ASN A 73 0.39 -14.20 -10.73
C ASN A 73 1.05 -12.82 -10.75
N ASP A 74 1.06 -12.14 -9.61
CA ASP A 74 1.70 -10.85 -9.45
C ASP A 74 3.23 -10.95 -9.57
N ILE A 75 3.84 -11.86 -8.81
CA ILE A 75 5.30 -12.02 -8.79
C ILE A 75 5.87 -12.62 -10.08
N LYS A 76 5.06 -13.36 -10.88
CA LYS A 76 5.48 -13.87 -12.19
C LYS A 76 5.66 -12.77 -13.24
N LYS A 77 5.02 -11.61 -13.05
CA LYS A 77 5.12 -10.45 -13.93
C LYS A 77 6.19 -9.53 -13.39
N GLU A 78 7.46 -9.78 -13.75
CA GLU A 78 8.62 -9.07 -13.20
C GLU A 78 8.49 -7.54 -13.25
N ASP A 79 7.89 -7.01 -14.33
CA ASP A 79 7.74 -5.58 -14.54
C ASP A 79 6.54 -4.95 -13.82
N LYS A 80 5.62 -5.78 -13.28
CA LYS A 80 4.36 -5.26 -12.72
C LYS A 80 4.56 -4.29 -11.57
N GLN A 81 5.58 -4.51 -10.75
CA GLN A 81 5.86 -3.68 -9.57
C GLN A 81 7.05 -2.72 -9.76
N THR A 82 7.58 -2.60 -10.98
CA THR A 82 8.78 -1.81 -11.27
C THR A 82 8.57 -0.34 -10.93
N ALA A 83 7.46 0.27 -11.34
CA ALA A 83 7.18 1.67 -11.03
C ALA A 83 6.97 1.89 -9.53
N ALA A 84 6.23 1.00 -8.85
CA ALA A 84 6.05 1.09 -7.41
C ALA A 84 7.39 1.01 -6.66
N ARG A 85 8.29 0.13 -7.07
CA ARG A 85 9.63 -0.01 -6.51
C ARG A 85 10.53 1.18 -6.82
N CYS A 86 10.36 1.82 -7.99
CA CYS A 86 11.11 3.01 -8.36
C CYS A 86 10.73 4.22 -7.49
N PHE A 87 9.45 4.40 -7.18
CA PHE A 87 8.94 5.59 -6.51
C PHE A 87 8.68 5.41 -5.01
N ALA A 88 8.75 4.20 -4.48
CA ALA A 88 8.60 3.93 -3.06
C ALA A 88 9.93 3.55 -2.39
N ASN A 89 10.19 4.11 -1.19
CA ASN A 89 11.31 3.68 -0.35
C ASN A 89 11.12 2.26 0.18
N GLN A 90 9.86 1.86 0.44
CA GLN A 90 9.52 0.53 0.93
C GLN A 90 8.28 0.01 0.20
N PHE A 91 8.25 -1.29 -0.03
CA PHE A 91 7.13 -1.98 -0.64
C PHE A 91 6.68 -3.13 0.25
N TYR A 92 5.39 -3.20 0.53
CA TYR A 92 4.80 -4.26 1.34
C TYR A 92 3.68 -4.98 0.61
N TYR A 93 3.72 -6.30 0.61
CA TYR A 93 2.52 -7.10 0.40
C TYR A 93 1.71 -7.15 1.70
N CYS A 94 0.41 -6.93 1.58
CA CYS A 94 -0.56 -6.89 2.68
C CYS A 94 -1.57 -8.01 2.50
N THR A 95 -1.66 -8.94 3.45
CA THR A 95 -2.44 -10.17 3.28
C THR A 95 -3.28 -10.48 4.52
N PRO A 96 -4.34 -11.29 4.39
CA PRO A 96 -4.91 -11.98 5.54
C PRO A 96 -3.85 -12.84 6.24
N LYS A 97 -3.95 -12.96 7.54
CA LYS A 97 -3.06 -13.76 8.39
C LYS A 97 -2.94 -15.21 7.89
N GLY A 98 -1.70 -15.68 7.75
CA GLY A 98 -1.39 -17.06 7.35
C GLY A 98 -1.56 -17.33 5.84
N LEU A 99 -1.80 -16.31 5.01
CA LEU A 99 -1.93 -16.51 3.57
C LEU A 99 -0.59 -16.83 2.90
N LEU A 100 0.50 -16.16 3.31
CA LEU A 100 1.83 -16.31 2.74
C LEU A 100 2.86 -16.62 3.83
N ASN A 101 3.95 -17.30 3.45
CA ASN A 101 5.14 -17.39 4.26
C ASN A 101 6.13 -16.27 3.89
N LYS A 102 6.93 -15.81 4.83
CA LYS A 102 7.94 -14.76 4.61
C LYS A 102 8.92 -15.08 3.49
N ASP A 103 9.22 -16.37 3.29
CA ASP A 103 10.20 -16.85 2.30
C ASP A 103 9.63 -16.87 0.86
N GLU A 104 8.29 -16.79 0.72
CA GLU A 104 7.63 -16.66 -0.58
C GLU A 104 7.67 -15.21 -1.11
N VAL A 105 7.87 -14.24 -0.21
CA VAL A 105 7.88 -12.82 -0.55
C VAL A 105 9.24 -12.41 -1.10
N PRO A 106 9.31 -11.71 -2.25
CA PRO A 106 10.57 -11.27 -2.85
C PRO A 106 11.47 -10.52 -1.87
N VAL A 107 12.78 -10.59 -2.08
CA VAL A 107 13.78 -9.97 -1.20
C VAL A 107 13.63 -8.45 -1.09
N TRP A 108 13.08 -7.82 -2.11
CA TRP A 108 12.84 -6.37 -2.16
C TRP A 108 11.52 -5.94 -1.50
N ALA A 109 10.68 -6.86 -1.04
CA ALA A 109 9.39 -6.57 -0.42
C ALA A 109 9.32 -7.07 1.02
N GLY A 110 8.48 -6.40 1.80
CA GLY A 110 8.04 -6.84 3.11
C GLY A 110 6.68 -7.55 3.07
N LEU A 111 6.28 -8.10 4.20
CA LEU A 111 4.98 -8.75 4.40
C LEU A 111 4.32 -8.22 5.66
N ILE A 112 3.10 -7.73 5.53
CA ILE A 112 2.22 -7.38 6.64
C ILE A 112 1.00 -8.30 6.58
N GLU A 113 0.72 -8.97 7.67
CA GLU A 113 -0.47 -9.78 7.84
C GLU A 113 -1.51 -9.08 8.71
N PHE A 114 -2.77 -9.19 8.32
CA PHE A 114 -3.92 -8.65 9.04
C PHE A 114 -4.81 -9.77 9.57
N ASP A 115 -5.04 -9.78 10.87
CA ASP A 115 -5.98 -10.73 11.50
C ASP A 115 -7.42 -10.22 11.34
N LEU A 116 -8.08 -10.65 10.25
CA LEU A 116 -9.44 -10.23 9.91
C LEU A 116 -10.52 -10.87 10.78
N SER A 117 -10.17 -11.82 11.65
CA SER A 117 -11.11 -12.40 12.62
C SER A 117 -11.39 -11.45 13.79
N LYS A 118 -10.51 -10.47 14.00
CA LYS A 118 -10.62 -9.48 15.08
C LYS A 118 -11.15 -8.16 14.53
N PRO A 119 -12.15 -7.52 15.18
CA PRO A 119 -12.58 -6.19 14.81
C PRO A 119 -11.46 -5.18 15.06
N ILE A 120 -11.53 -4.04 14.37
CA ILE A 120 -10.66 -2.90 14.70
C ILE A 120 -11.05 -2.40 16.09
N ASP A 121 -10.08 -2.35 17.00
CA ASP A 121 -10.30 -1.87 18.34
C ASP A 121 -10.06 -0.35 18.40
N ASN A 122 -11.12 0.40 18.62
CA ASN A 122 -11.13 1.86 18.72
C ASN A 122 -11.04 2.36 20.19
N LEU A 123 -10.68 1.51 21.15
CA LEU A 123 -10.59 1.87 22.57
C LEU A 123 -9.57 2.97 22.84
N SER A 124 -8.58 3.15 21.96
CA SER A 124 -7.66 4.27 21.98
C SER A 124 -7.97 5.23 20.83
N THR A 125 -8.36 6.47 21.16
CA THR A 125 -8.59 7.55 20.18
C THR A 125 -7.32 7.89 19.39
N TYR A 126 -6.14 7.58 19.94
CA TYR A 126 -4.84 7.92 19.35
C TYR A 126 -4.22 6.77 18.52
N TYR A 127 -4.54 5.52 18.81
CA TYR A 127 -3.91 4.35 18.18
C TYR A 127 -4.90 3.19 18.04
N PRO A 128 -5.82 3.22 17.05
CA PRO A 128 -6.70 2.10 16.81
C PRO A 128 -5.90 0.82 16.53
N GLN A 129 -6.27 -0.28 17.17
CA GLN A 129 -5.62 -1.57 16.95
C GLN A 129 -6.18 -2.24 15.69
N VAL A 130 -5.41 -2.22 14.62
CA VAL A 130 -5.80 -2.83 13.33
C VAL A 130 -5.42 -4.30 13.19
N HIS A 131 -4.80 -4.88 14.26
CA HIS A 131 -4.32 -6.27 14.29
C HIS A 131 -3.44 -6.63 13.08
N ALA A 132 -2.48 -5.74 12.79
CA ALA A 132 -1.45 -5.94 11.79
C ALA A 132 -0.17 -6.50 12.42
N THR A 133 0.48 -7.44 11.72
CA THR A 133 1.77 -8.01 12.12
C THR A 133 2.77 -7.86 10.97
N TYR A 134 3.91 -7.24 11.23
CA TYR A 134 5.02 -7.19 10.29
C TYR A 134 5.78 -8.52 10.33
N VAL A 135 5.45 -9.43 9.42
CA VAL A 135 6.06 -10.77 9.32
C VAL A 135 7.46 -10.68 8.69
N LYS A 136 7.63 -9.75 7.74
CA LYS A 136 8.89 -9.45 7.09
C LYS A 136 9.00 -7.95 6.88
N ASN A 137 10.06 -7.34 7.39
CA ASN A 137 10.33 -5.93 7.13
C ASN A 137 10.78 -5.73 5.68
N ALA A 138 10.22 -4.74 5.00
CA ALA A 138 10.70 -4.33 3.69
C ALA A 138 12.06 -3.64 3.83
N PRO A 139 13.04 -3.95 2.96
CA PRO A 139 14.25 -3.14 2.87
C PRO A 139 13.92 -1.72 2.43
N VAL A 140 14.78 -0.78 2.82
CA VAL A 140 14.66 0.63 2.43
C VAL A 140 15.54 0.87 1.21
N PHE A 141 14.98 1.44 0.17
CA PHE A 141 15.68 1.81 -1.05
C PHE A 141 15.63 3.32 -1.29
N ASP A 142 16.57 3.81 -2.05
CA ASP A 142 16.48 5.13 -2.66
C ASP A 142 15.36 5.12 -3.70
N LYS A 143 14.63 6.23 -3.79
CA LYS A 143 13.53 6.40 -4.72
C LYS A 143 13.85 7.40 -5.82
N CYS A 144 13.23 7.21 -6.97
CA CYS A 144 13.23 8.17 -8.06
C CYS A 144 12.45 9.45 -7.68
N GLN A 145 12.76 10.55 -8.34
CA GLN A 145 11.97 11.77 -8.22
C GLN A 145 10.57 11.56 -8.82
N PRO A 146 9.51 12.12 -8.22
CA PRO A 146 8.17 12.02 -8.76
C PRO A 146 8.10 12.65 -10.17
N THR A 147 7.31 12.03 -11.05
CA THR A 147 7.05 12.57 -12.38
C THR A 147 5.85 13.51 -12.36
N TRP A 148 5.75 14.42 -13.34
CA TRP A 148 4.56 15.23 -13.55
C TRP A 148 3.30 14.38 -13.73
N GLY A 149 3.42 13.21 -14.38
CA GLY A 149 2.33 12.25 -14.51
C GLY A 149 1.81 11.74 -13.17
N MET A 150 2.70 11.43 -12.23
CA MET A 150 2.32 11.04 -10.87
C MET A 150 1.62 12.18 -10.13
N ILE A 151 2.11 13.41 -10.24
CA ILE A 151 1.50 14.59 -9.61
C ILE A 151 0.09 14.81 -10.15
N CYS A 152 -0.10 14.76 -11.47
CA CYS A 152 -1.42 14.85 -12.09
C CYS A 152 -2.37 13.73 -11.67
N SER A 153 -1.85 12.51 -11.53
CA SER A 153 -2.63 11.35 -11.07
C SER A 153 -3.07 11.52 -9.60
N ALA A 154 -2.17 11.95 -8.74
CA ALA A 154 -2.46 12.22 -7.32
C ALA A 154 -3.54 13.31 -7.18
N TYR A 155 -3.42 14.40 -7.93
CA TYR A 155 -4.40 15.48 -7.95
C TYR A 155 -5.80 15.01 -8.38
N ARG A 156 -5.88 14.25 -9.50
CA ARG A 156 -7.15 13.69 -9.99
C ARG A 156 -7.82 12.76 -8.98
N ASN A 157 -7.03 11.90 -8.31
CA ASN A 157 -7.56 11.01 -7.28
C ASN A 157 -8.05 11.77 -6.04
N GLY A 158 -7.42 12.89 -5.70
CA GLY A 158 -7.88 13.79 -4.65
C GLY A 158 -9.19 14.49 -5.01
N MET A 159 -9.28 15.05 -6.23
CA MET A 159 -10.48 15.78 -6.69
C MET A 159 -11.70 14.89 -6.88
N ALA A 160 -11.53 13.60 -7.25
CA ALA A 160 -12.65 12.67 -7.37
C ALA A 160 -13.42 12.48 -6.05
N LYS A 161 -12.73 12.57 -4.91
CA LYS A 161 -13.36 12.46 -3.60
C LYS A 161 -14.17 13.69 -3.18
N TYR A 162 -13.81 14.90 -3.66
CA TYR A 162 -14.56 16.12 -3.35
C TYR A 162 -15.85 16.26 -4.14
N ASN A 163 -16.01 15.53 -5.25
CA ASN A 163 -17.22 15.57 -6.09
C ASN A 163 -18.26 14.51 -5.71
N GLU A 164 -17.96 13.65 -4.74
CA GLU A 164 -18.88 12.59 -4.23
C GLU A 164 -19.53 12.98 -2.88
N GLU A 165 -19.17 14.12 -2.29
CA GLU A 165 -19.81 14.75 -1.12
C GLU A 165 -20.80 15.85 -1.53
#